data_d8ef22549052807eb2d021718d01eb91
#
_entry.id   d8ef22549052807eb2d021718d01eb91
#
_cell.length_a   1.000
_cell.length_b   1.000
_cell.length_c   1.000
_cell.angle_alpha   90.00
_cell.angle_beta   90.00
_cell.angle_gamma   90.00
#
_symmetry.space_group_name_H-M   'P 1'
#
loop_
_entity.id
_entity.type
_entity.pdbx_description
1 polymer ?
#
loop_
_entity_poly.entity_id
_entity_poly.type
_entity_poly.pdbx_seq_one_letter_code
_entity_poly.pdbx_strand_id
1 'polypeptide(L)'
;GEVKKPETINYRTFKPERDGLFCAAIFGPIKDYECLCGKYKRMKHRGVVCEKCGTEVTLTKVRRERMGHIELASPVAHIWFLKSLPSRIGLMLDMTLRDIERILYFEAYVVIDPGLTTLDRAQLLNEEQYLQAVEEHGDEFDARMGAEAVHELLRTIDLQQEMIRLREEMGATSSETKLKRLSKRIKLMEAFLESGNRPEWMVLTVLPVLPPDLRPLVPLDGGRFATSDLNDLYRRVINRNNRLKRLLELNAPDIIVRNEKRMLQEAVDALMDNGRRGRAITGTNKR
;
A
#
# COMPACT_ATOMS: atom_id res chain seq x y z
N GLY A 1 7.83 -13.36 5.85
CA GLY A 1 8.40 -13.58 4.54
C GLY A 1 7.60 -12.87 3.44
N GLU A 2 8.22 -12.71 2.28
CA GLU A 2 7.60 -12.04 1.13
C GLU A 2 6.77 -13.01 0.30
N VAL A 3 5.52 -12.65 0.03
CA VAL A 3 4.63 -13.36 -0.88
C VAL A 3 4.84 -12.81 -2.30
N LYS A 4 5.53 -13.59 -3.15
CA LYS A 4 5.93 -13.16 -4.50
C LYS A 4 4.98 -13.63 -5.59
N LYS A 5 4.24 -14.73 -5.35
CA LYS A 5 3.41 -15.39 -6.35
C LYS A 5 1.94 -15.37 -5.96
N PRO A 6 1.04 -15.22 -6.95
CA PRO A 6 -0.39 -15.22 -6.71
C PRO A 6 -0.99 -16.62 -6.47
N GLU A 7 -0.22 -17.67 -6.72
CA GLU A 7 -0.67 -19.04 -6.57
C GLU A 7 -1.01 -19.37 -5.11
N THR A 8 -1.99 -20.22 -4.93
CA THR A 8 -2.46 -20.67 -3.62
C THR A 8 -1.97 -22.08 -3.30
N ILE A 9 -2.52 -23.09 -3.95
CA ILE A 9 -2.17 -24.49 -3.78
C ILE A 9 -1.96 -25.16 -5.13
N ASN A 10 -1.22 -26.28 -5.11
CA ASN A 10 -1.17 -27.19 -6.25
C ASN A 10 -2.42 -28.08 -6.23
N TYR A 11 -3.28 -27.97 -7.24
CA TYR A 11 -4.54 -28.73 -7.30
C TYR A 11 -4.38 -30.24 -7.51
N ARG A 12 -3.18 -30.72 -7.83
CA ARG A 12 -2.88 -32.16 -7.91
C ARG A 12 -2.50 -32.74 -6.57
N THR A 13 -1.66 -32.02 -5.81
CA THR A 13 -1.10 -32.50 -4.55
C THR A 13 -1.76 -31.89 -3.33
N PHE A 14 -2.58 -30.86 -3.50
CA PHE A 14 -3.20 -30.03 -2.44
C PHE A 14 -2.19 -29.39 -1.47
N LYS A 15 -0.93 -29.32 -1.88
CA LYS A 15 0.12 -28.65 -1.09
C LYS A 15 0.22 -27.19 -1.46
N PRO A 16 0.53 -26.31 -0.48
CA PRO A 16 0.79 -24.90 -0.75
C PRO A 16 1.91 -24.70 -1.77
N GLU A 17 1.69 -23.80 -2.71
CA GLU A 17 2.75 -23.39 -3.65
C GLU A 17 3.79 -22.52 -2.93
N ARG A 18 5.05 -22.71 -3.29
CA ARG A 18 6.16 -21.95 -2.71
C ARG A 18 6.06 -20.47 -3.10
N ASP A 19 6.33 -19.58 -2.14
CA ASP A 19 6.23 -18.12 -2.25
C ASP A 19 4.82 -17.60 -2.58
N GLY A 20 3.83 -18.46 -2.54
CA GLY A 20 2.42 -18.13 -2.76
C GLY A 20 1.68 -17.70 -1.48
N LEU A 21 0.40 -17.46 -1.64
CA LEU A 21 -0.48 -16.96 -0.55
C LEU A 21 -0.66 -17.95 0.62
N PHE A 22 -0.34 -19.21 0.45
CA PHE A 22 -0.44 -20.26 1.48
C PHE A 22 0.91 -20.92 1.79
N CYS A 23 2.01 -20.35 1.32
CA CYS A 23 3.35 -20.91 1.41
C CYS A 23 3.70 -21.40 2.83
N ALA A 24 4.12 -22.67 2.92
CA ALA A 24 4.51 -23.27 4.19
C ALA A 24 5.83 -22.70 4.75
N ALA A 25 6.73 -22.28 3.87
CA ALA A 25 7.98 -21.63 4.29
C ALA A 25 7.76 -20.26 4.95
N ILE A 26 6.72 -19.53 4.51
CA ILE A 26 6.37 -18.21 5.05
C ILE A 26 5.49 -18.35 6.30
N PHE A 27 4.42 -19.12 6.20
CA PHE A 27 3.34 -19.13 7.21
C PHE A 27 3.39 -20.30 8.16
N GLY A 28 4.21 -21.31 7.90
CA GLY A 28 4.34 -22.48 8.73
C GLY A 28 3.74 -23.76 8.14
N PRO A 29 3.93 -24.90 8.84
CA PRO A 29 3.56 -26.22 8.34
C PRO A 29 2.04 -26.41 8.29
N ILE A 30 1.60 -27.32 7.41
CA ILE A 30 0.19 -27.74 7.30
C ILE A 30 -0.17 -28.92 8.21
N LYS A 31 0.84 -29.58 8.77
CA LYS A 31 0.69 -30.67 9.77
C LYS A 31 1.62 -30.40 10.94
N ASP A 32 1.15 -30.71 12.15
CA ASP A 32 1.92 -30.50 13.37
C ASP A 32 3.25 -31.28 13.33
N TYR A 33 4.34 -30.56 13.62
CA TYR A 33 5.70 -31.09 13.69
C TYR A 33 6.14 -31.90 12.45
N GLU A 34 5.68 -31.47 11.30
CA GLU A 34 6.08 -32.04 10.02
C GLU A 34 6.37 -30.96 8.99
N CYS A 35 7.52 -31.00 8.32
CA CYS A 35 7.80 -30.11 7.22
C CYS A 35 6.97 -30.46 5.98
N LEU A 36 6.89 -29.57 4.99
CA LEU A 36 6.04 -29.76 3.80
C LEU A 36 6.48 -30.97 2.94
N CYS A 37 7.80 -31.18 2.78
CA CYS A 37 8.34 -32.29 1.97
C CYS A 37 8.38 -33.64 2.72
N GLY A 38 8.13 -33.65 4.02
CA GLY A 38 8.13 -34.84 4.86
C GLY A 38 9.50 -35.32 5.32
N LYS A 39 10.59 -34.61 5.03
CA LYS A 39 11.94 -34.95 5.47
C LYS A 39 12.07 -34.97 6.99
N TYR A 40 11.51 -33.99 7.67
CA TYR A 40 11.48 -33.89 9.12
C TYR A 40 10.06 -34.13 9.62
N LYS A 41 9.92 -35.12 10.47
CA LYS A 41 8.66 -35.50 11.13
C LYS A 41 8.86 -35.67 12.63
N ARG A 42 7.79 -35.47 13.39
CA ARG A 42 7.73 -35.61 14.85
C ARG A 42 8.47 -34.51 15.63
N MET A 43 8.16 -34.46 16.93
CA MET A 43 8.64 -33.44 17.86
C MET A 43 10.16 -33.44 18.09
N LYS A 44 10.87 -34.53 17.79
CA LYS A 44 12.34 -34.57 17.91
C LYS A 44 13.07 -33.54 17.03
N HIS A 45 12.44 -33.08 15.96
CA HIS A 45 12.96 -32.07 15.07
C HIS A 45 12.35 -30.68 15.28
N ARG A 46 11.67 -30.46 16.41
CA ARG A 46 11.02 -29.19 16.75
C ARG A 46 11.97 -28.01 16.56
N GLY A 47 11.51 -26.97 15.87
CA GLY A 47 12.27 -25.75 15.63
C GLY A 47 13.27 -25.82 14.46
N VAL A 48 13.44 -26.99 13.85
CA VAL A 48 14.30 -27.14 12.66
C VAL A 48 13.61 -26.54 11.44
N VAL A 49 14.34 -25.73 10.69
CA VAL A 49 13.92 -25.25 9.38
C VAL A 49 14.45 -26.20 8.31
N CYS A 50 13.55 -26.83 7.55
CA CYS A 50 13.93 -27.80 6.52
C CYS A 50 14.73 -27.10 5.42
N GLU A 51 15.92 -27.57 5.13
CA GLU A 51 16.78 -27.04 4.07
C GLU A 51 16.23 -27.30 2.66
N LYS A 52 15.34 -28.30 2.50
CA LYS A 52 14.74 -28.63 1.20
C LYS A 52 13.48 -27.80 0.92
N CYS A 53 12.54 -27.70 1.85
CA CYS A 53 11.26 -27.00 1.64
C CYS A 53 11.14 -25.68 2.39
N GLY A 54 12.08 -25.35 3.27
CA GLY A 54 12.10 -24.10 4.03
C GLY A 54 11.04 -24.02 5.16
N THR A 55 10.30 -25.10 5.41
CA THR A 55 9.25 -25.12 6.42
C THR A 55 9.85 -25.38 7.80
N GLU A 56 9.45 -24.58 8.78
CA GLU A 56 9.79 -24.81 10.18
C GLU A 56 8.94 -25.94 10.77
N VAL A 57 9.58 -26.85 11.51
CA VAL A 57 8.89 -27.94 12.21
C VAL A 57 8.30 -27.42 13.51
N THR A 58 7.01 -27.09 13.49
CA THR A 58 6.27 -26.54 14.62
C THR A 58 4.78 -26.86 14.51
N LEU A 59 3.98 -26.30 15.40
CA LEU A 59 2.52 -26.46 15.38
C LEU A 59 1.88 -25.73 14.20
N THR A 60 0.84 -26.29 13.62
CA THR A 60 0.05 -25.67 12.53
C THR A 60 -0.64 -24.38 12.93
N LYS A 61 -0.86 -24.17 14.22
CA LYS A 61 -1.52 -22.98 14.75
C LYS A 61 -0.79 -21.68 14.38
N VAL A 62 0.52 -21.73 14.08
CA VAL A 62 1.29 -20.56 13.63
C VAL A 62 0.76 -19.98 12.30
N ARG A 63 0.03 -20.77 11.52
CA ARG A 63 -0.65 -20.32 10.30
C ARG A 63 -1.83 -19.36 10.56
N ARG A 64 -2.26 -19.22 11.81
CA ARG A 64 -3.21 -18.19 12.26
C ARG A 64 -2.51 -16.91 12.75
N GLU A 65 -1.23 -17.00 13.05
CA GLU A 65 -0.49 -15.95 13.76
C GLU A 65 0.55 -15.26 12.88
N ARG A 66 1.17 -15.99 11.95
CA ARG A 66 2.24 -15.46 11.10
C ARG A 66 1.69 -14.66 9.93
N MET A 67 2.16 -13.42 9.83
CA MET A 67 1.89 -12.54 8.71
C MET A 67 2.99 -12.64 7.66
N GLY A 68 2.59 -12.53 6.41
CA GLY A 68 3.50 -12.29 5.30
C GLY A 68 3.49 -10.82 4.90
N HIS A 69 4.23 -10.49 3.83
CA HIS A 69 4.22 -9.16 3.25
C HIS A 69 4.40 -9.22 1.73
N ILE A 70 4.00 -8.14 1.07
CA ILE A 70 4.26 -7.90 -0.36
C ILE A 70 5.08 -6.63 -0.45
N GLU A 71 6.26 -6.71 -1.05
CA GLU A 71 7.06 -5.53 -1.36
C GLU A 71 6.49 -4.87 -2.62
N LEU A 72 5.94 -3.66 -2.45
CA LEU A 72 5.32 -2.94 -3.54
C LEU A 72 6.37 -2.34 -4.47
N ALA A 73 6.17 -2.50 -5.78
CA ALA A 73 7.03 -1.93 -6.80
C ALA A 73 6.92 -0.39 -6.89
N SER A 74 5.81 0.15 -6.42
CA SER A 74 5.55 1.58 -6.28
C SER A 74 4.74 1.81 -5.00
N PRO A 75 4.98 2.89 -4.26
CA PRO A 75 4.19 3.23 -3.08
C PRO A 75 2.70 3.35 -3.38
N VAL A 76 1.87 3.02 -2.40
CA VAL A 76 0.40 3.08 -2.48
C VAL A 76 -0.14 3.82 -1.26
N ALA A 77 -0.99 4.82 -1.45
CA ALA A 77 -1.64 5.52 -0.35
C ALA A 77 -2.70 4.62 0.32
N HIS A 78 -2.73 4.60 1.64
CA HIS A 78 -3.74 3.86 2.39
C HIS A 78 -5.08 4.57 2.28
N ILE A 79 -6.10 3.89 1.76
CA ILE A 79 -7.40 4.50 1.46
C ILE A 79 -8.13 5.05 2.68
N TRP A 80 -7.91 4.49 3.87
CA TRP A 80 -8.52 5.00 5.10
C TRP A 80 -8.00 6.39 5.48
N PHE A 81 -6.72 6.64 5.25
CA PHE A 81 -6.14 7.96 5.52
C PHE A 81 -6.42 8.97 4.41
N LEU A 82 -6.75 8.49 3.22
CA LEU A 82 -7.14 9.31 2.08
C LEU A 82 -8.62 9.70 2.12
N LYS A 83 -9.51 8.70 2.19
CA LYS A 83 -10.97 8.85 1.99
C LYS A 83 -11.78 9.05 3.27
N SER A 84 -11.18 8.99 4.45
CA SER A 84 -11.88 9.39 5.67
C SER A 84 -12.23 10.87 5.65
N LEU A 85 -13.33 11.24 6.28
CA LEU A 85 -13.74 12.63 6.39
C LEU A 85 -13.50 13.14 7.83
N PRO A 86 -12.61 14.11 8.03
CA PRO A 86 -11.73 14.72 7.04
C PRO A 86 -10.57 13.82 6.62
N SER A 87 -10.07 13.96 5.39
CA SER A 87 -8.88 13.24 4.92
C SER A 87 -7.67 13.55 5.79
N ARG A 88 -7.05 12.52 6.36
CA ARG A 88 -5.84 12.69 7.19
C ARG A 88 -4.64 13.18 6.36
N ILE A 89 -4.46 12.63 5.18
CA ILE A 89 -3.44 13.09 4.23
C ILE A 89 -3.73 14.54 3.83
N GLY A 90 -4.98 14.86 3.54
CA GLY A 90 -5.41 16.22 3.17
C GLY A 90 -5.15 17.25 4.28
N LEU A 91 -5.47 16.93 5.53
CA LEU A 91 -5.19 17.78 6.67
C LEU A 91 -3.68 18.00 6.88
N MET A 92 -2.89 16.94 6.74
CA MET A 92 -1.44 17.01 6.91
C MET A 92 -0.79 17.91 5.85
N LEU A 93 -1.18 17.76 4.59
CA LEU A 93 -0.63 18.52 3.47
C LEU A 93 -1.32 19.86 3.19
N ASP A 94 -2.39 20.17 3.90
CA ASP A 94 -3.25 21.33 3.62
C ASP A 94 -3.82 21.36 2.21
N MET A 95 -4.20 20.19 1.72
CA MET A 95 -4.73 19.97 0.36
C MET A 95 -6.14 19.42 0.42
N THR A 96 -6.92 19.72 -0.62
CA THR A 96 -8.26 19.13 -0.75
C THR A 96 -8.16 17.65 -1.14
N LEU A 97 -9.14 16.84 -0.74
CA LEU A 97 -9.21 15.43 -1.16
C LEU A 97 -9.16 15.28 -2.69
N ARG A 98 -9.88 16.15 -3.40
CA ARG A 98 -9.92 16.14 -4.87
C ARG A 98 -8.53 16.35 -5.48
N ASP A 99 -7.75 17.26 -4.95
CA ASP A 99 -6.40 17.53 -5.46
C ASP A 99 -5.46 16.35 -5.21
N ILE A 100 -5.54 15.74 -4.02
CA ILE A 100 -4.74 14.54 -3.70
C ILE A 100 -5.15 13.37 -4.59
N GLU A 101 -6.43 13.16 -4.84
CA GLU A 101 -6.90 12.12 -5.77
C GLU A 101 -6.38 12.33 -7.19
N ARG A 102 -6.36 13.56 -7.68
CA ARG A 102 -5.78 13.87 -8.98
C ARG A 102 -4.30 13.51 -9.07
N ILE A 103 -3.55 13.72 -8.01
CA ILE A 103 -2.14 13.33 -7.93
C ILE A 103 -2.01 11.81 -7.89
N LEU A 104 -2.74 11.14 -6.99
CA LEU A 104 -2.65 9.69 -6.76
C LEU A 104 -3.03 8.86 -7.99
N TYR A 105 -4.02 9.32 -8.76
CA TYR A 105 -4.52 8.59 -9.93
C TYR A 105 -3.95 9.12 -11.25
N PHE A 106 -2.83 9.83 -11.18
CA PHE A 106 -2.03 10.27 -12.35
C PHE A 106 -2.76 11.23 -13.29
N GLU A 107 -3.59 12.11 -12.74
CA GLU A 107 -4.28 13.17 -13.48
C GLU A 107 -3.55 14.52 -13.43
N ALA A 108 -2.71 14.73 -12.41
CA ALA A 108 -1.94 15.95 -12.24
C ALA A 108 -0.58 15.68 -11.58
N TYR A 109 0.40 16.52 -11.92
CA TYR A 109 1.66 16.63 -11.19
C TYR A 109 1.49 17.47 -9.93
N VAL A 110 2.34 17.25 -8.96
CA VAL A 110 2.49 18.13 -7.79
C VAL A 110 3.95 18.54 -7.64
N VAL A 111 4.19 19.80 -7.38
CA VAL A 111 5.52 20.33 -7.13
C VAL A 111 5.96 19.93 -5.72
N ILE A 112 7.05 19.17 -5.64
CA ILE A 112 7.65 18.71 -4.38
C ILE A 112 8.66 19.74 -3.89
N ASP A 113 9.58 20.13 -4.77
CA ASP A 113 10.58 21.17 -4.53
C ASP A 113 10.53 22.18 -5.68
N PRO A 114 10.14 23.44 -5.39
CA PRO A 114 10.10 24.49 -6.43
C PRO A 114 11.50 24.98 -6.82
N GLY A 115 12.53 24.71 -6.02
CA GLY A 115 13.87 25.26 -6.25
C GLY A 115 13.88 26.79 -6.30
N LEU A 116 14.58 27.35 -7.30
CA LEU A 116 14.65 28.80 -7.55
C LEU A 116 13.60 29.28 -8.56
N THR A 117 12.60 28.49 -8.85
CA THR A 117 11.54 28.81 -9.82
C THR A 117 10.44 29.67 -9.16
N THR A 118 9.51 30.13 -10.00
CA THR A 118 8.31 30.85 -9.55
C THR A 118 7.17 29.94 -9.09
N LEU A 119 7.39 28.63 -9.09
CA LEU A 119 6.42 27.64 -8.66
C LEU A 119 6.32 27.61 -7.13
N ASP A 120 5.16 27.19 -6.63
CA ASP A 120 4.95 26.98 -5.20
C ASP A 120 5.02 25.49 -4.85
N ARG A 121 5.49 25.18 -3.64
CA ARG A 121 5.44 23.82 -3.12
C ARG A 121 3.99 23.36 -2.99
N ALA A 122 3.72 22.10 -3.35
CA ALA A 122 2.39 21.50 -3.40
C ALA A 122 1.45 22.07 -4.47
N GLN A 123 1.95 22.90 -5.38
CA GLN A 123 1.19 23.36 -6.54
C GLN A 123 0.90 22.20 -7.49
N LEU A 124 -0.33 22.11 -7.98
CA LEU A 124 -0.71 21.15 -9.00
C LEU A 124 -0.44 21.72 -10.40
N LEU A 125 0.12 20.87 -11.25
CA LEU A 125 0.35 21.17 -12.66
C LEU A 125 -0.36 20.12 -13.51
N ASN A 126 -1.05 20.55 -14.57
CA ASN A 126 -1.50 19.65 -15.61
C ASN A 126 -0.32 19.32 -16.55
N GLU A 127 -0.53 18.41 -17.51
CA GLU A 127 0.53 17.99 -18.45
C GLU A 127 1.13 19.19 -19.23
N GLU A 128 0.30 20.09 -19.71
CA GLU A 128 0.73 21.27 -20.46
C GLU A 128 1.55 22.22 -19.59
N GLN A 129 1.07 22.52 -18.39
CA GLN A 129 1.79 23.37 -17.43
C GLN A 129 3.12 22.75 -16.99
N TYR A 130 3.15 21.43 -16.83
CA TYR A 130 4.39 20.73 -16.51
C TYR A 130 5.41 20.80 -17.63
N LEU A 131 5.00 20.57 -18.88
CA LEU A 131 5.89 20.68 -20.04
C LEU A 131 6.41 22.11 -20.21
N GLN A 132 5.56 23.11 -20.02
CA GLN A 132 5.97 24.51 -20.03
C GLN A 132 6.99 24.81 -18.94
N ALA A 133 6.76 24.33 -17.72
CA ALA A 133 7.68 24.52 -16.60
C ALA A 133 9.05 23.86 -16.85
N VAL A 134 9.07 22.68 -17.46
CA VAL A 134 10.31 21.99 -17.87
C VAL A 134 11.04 22.78 -18.95
N GLU A 135 10.33 23.35 -19.92
CA GLU A 135 10.91 24.18 -20.96
C GLU A 135 11.53 25.48 -20.42
N GLU A 136 10.85 26.12 -19.45
CA GLU A 136 11.32 27.38 -18.84
C GLU A 136 12.42 27.20 -17.80
N HIS A 137 12.38 26.13 -17.00
CA HIS A 137 13.21 25.95 -15.81
C HIS A 137 14.11 24.70 -15.85
N GLY A 138 13.93 23.79 -16.81
CA GLY A 138 14.71 22.56 -16.89
C GLY A 138 14.58 21.69 -15.62
N ASP A 139 15.72 21.32 -15.07
CA ASP A 139 15.81 20.44 -13.87
C ASP A 139 15.85 21.23 -12.54
N GLU A 140 15.55 22.53 -12.54
CA GLU A 140 15.63 23.36 -11.33
C GLU A 140 14.52 23.11 -10.32
N PHE A 141 13.50 22.35 -10.68
CA PHE A 141 12.37 21.98 -9.82
C PHE A 141 12.10 20.47 -9.87
N ASP A 142 11.45 19.95 -8.82
CA ASP A 142 10.99 18.57 -8.73
C ASP A 142 9.46 18.55 -8.67
N ALA A 143 8.83 17.92 -9.66
CA ALA A 143 7.39 17.67 -9.69
C ALA A 143 7.13 16.23 -10.12
N ARG A 144 6.24 15.56 -9.41
CA ARG A 144 5.96 14.14 -9.60
C ARG A 144 4.46 13.86 -9.55
N MET A 145 4.09 12.63 -9.89
CA MET A 145 2.73 12.10 -9.81
C MET A 145 2.66 10.86 -8.93
N GLY A 146 1.45 10.49 -8.54
CA GLY A 146 1.17 9.25 -7.84
C GLY A 146 1.48 9.27 -6.34
N ALA A 147 1.36 8.12 -5.70
CA ALA A 147 1.59 8.00 -4.27
C ALA A 147 3.04 8.28 -3.86
N GLU A 148 4.00 8.10 -4.74
CA GLU A 148 5.40 8.48 -4.52
C GLU A 148 5.53 9.98 -4.26
N ALA A 149 4.82 10.82 -5.01
CA ALA A 149 4.80 12.26 -4.81
C ALA A 149 4.18 12.63 -3.46
N VAL A 150 3.07 12.02 -3.10
CA VAL A 150 2.41 12.23 -1.80
C VAL A 150 3.31 11.77 -0.65
N HIS A 151 3.97 10.63 -0.79
CA HIS A 151 4.92 10.13 0.19
C HIS A 151 6.06 11.13 0.42
N GLU A 152 6.63 11.68 -0.62
CA GLU A 152 7.72 12.65 -0.54
C GLU A 152 7.27 13.97 0.11
N LEU A 153 6.09 14.46 -0.24
CA LEU A 153 5.51 15.64 0.42
C LEU A 153 5.31 15.42 1.92
N LEU A 154 4.82 14.24 2.32
CA LEU A 154 4.63 13.88 3.73
C LEU A 154 5.96 13.71 4.47
N ARG A 155 6.96 13.09 3.82
CA ARG A 155 8.28 12.85 4.41
C ARG A 155 9.03 14.14 4.73
N THR A 156 8.87 15.15 3.90
CA THR A 156 9.60 16.42 3.99
C THR A 156 8.95 17.47 4.89
N ILE A 157 7.83 17.15 5.54
CA ILE A 157 7.20 18.04 6.53
C ILE A 157 8.00 18.01 7.82
N ASP A 158 8.43 19.21 8.28
CA ASP A 158 8.87 19.44 9.66
C ASP A 158 7.66 19.75 10.52
N LEU A 159 7.19 18.76 11.28
CA LEU A 159 5.97 18.88 12.09
C LEU A 159 6.08 19.99 13.15
N GLN A 160 7.24 20.14 13.77
CA GLN A 160 7.43 21.16 14.83
C GLN A 160 7.37 22.57 14.26
N GLN A 161 8.09 22.81 13.17
CA GLN A 161 8.09 24.13 12.50
C GLN A 161 6.71 24.47 11.94
N GLU A 162 6.06 23.50 11.33
CA GLU A 162 4.71 23.70 10.77
C GLU A 162 3.68 24.01 11.88
N MET A 163 3.78 23.36 13.03
CA MET A 163 2.91 23.65 14.17
C MET A 163 3.11 25.06 14.73
N ILE A 164 4.36 25.53 14.78
CA ILE A 164 4.65 26.92 15.20
C ILE A 164 3.98 27.87 14.23
N ARG A 165 4.18 27.68 12.93
CA ARG A 165 3.56 28.52 11.89
C ARG A 165 2.03 28.54 11.98
N LEU A 166 1.40 27.38 12.20
CA LEU A 166 -0.05 27.26 12.31
C LEU A 166 -0.60 27.95 13.57
N ARG A 167 0.12 27.89 14.68
CA ARG A 167 -0.26 28.62 15.93
C ARG A 167 -0.17 30.14 15.77
N GLU A 168 0.86 30.62 15.08
CA GLU A 168 0.99 32.04 14.73
C GLU A 168 -0.17 32.50 13.83
N GLU A 169 -0.51 31.70 12.84
CA GLU A 169 -1.63 31.94 11.92
C GLU A 169 -2.98 31.96 12.67
N MET A 170 -3.16 31.07 13.66
CA MET A 170 -4.34 31.07 14.52
C MET A 170 -4.47 32.38 15.33
N GLY A 171 -3.35 32.90 15.83
CA GLY A 171 -3.33 34.17 16.56
C GLY A 171 -3.63 35.39 15.69
N ALA A 172 -3.37 35.29 14.38
CA ALA A 172 -3.52 36.39 13.44
C ALA A 172 -4.90 36.44 12.76
N THR A 173 -5.72 35.36 12.84
CA THR A 173 -7.01 35.26 12.14
C THR A 173 -8.19 35.35 13.10
N SER A 174 -9.26 36.04 12.67
CA SER A 174 -10.56 36.11 13.38
C SER A 174 -11.63 35.24 12.75
N SER A 175 -11.32 34.55 11.62
CA SER A 175 -12.27 33.69 10.93
C SER A 175 -12.47 32.37 11.67
N GLU A 176 -13.69 32.13 12.16
CA GLU A 176 -14.05 30.93 12.90
C GLU A 176 -13.82 29.63 12.07
N THR A 177 -14.14 29.66 10.79
CA THR A 177 -13.93 28.53 9.89
C THR A 177 -12.44 28.20 9.73
N LYS A 178 -11.61 29.23 9.57
CA LYS A 178 -10.17 29.09 9.48
C LYS A 178 -9.58 28.58 10.79
N LEU A 179 -10.00 29.09 11.92
CA LEU A 179 -9.58 28.62 13.25
C LEU A 179 -9.92 27.15 13.47
N LYS A 180 -11.13 26.69 13.10
CA LYS A 180 -11.51 25.29 13.18
C LYS A 180 -10.63 24.38 12.32
N ARG A 181 -10.27 24.81 11.10
CA ARG A 181 -9.38 24.08 10.20
C ARG A 181 -7.97 23.98 10.77
N LEU A 182 -7.40 25.08 11.19
CA LEU A 182 -6.06 25.14 11.80
C LEU A 182 -5.97 24.28 13.07
N SER A 183 -6.98 24.35 13.94
CA SER A 183 -7.05 23.52 15.14
C SER A 183 -7.05 22.01 14.83
N LYS A 184 -7.79 21.59 13.82
CA LYS A 184 -7.80 20.17 13.40
C LYS A 184 -6.43 19.72 12.87
N ARG A 185 -5.74 20.56 12.12
CA ARG A 185 -4.39 20.27 11.61
C ARG A 185 -3.39 20.16 12.75
N ILE A 186 -3.40 21.10 13.68
CA ILE A 186 -2.50 21.08 14.85
C ILE A 186 -2.71 19.83 15.68
N LYS A 187 -3.95 19.46 15.99
CA LYS A 187 -4.26 18.24 16.75
C LYS A 187 -3.74 16.97 16.06
N LEU A 188 -3.87 16.90 14.74
CA LEU A 188 -3.32 15.76 13.98
C LEU A 188 -1.79 15.71 14.06
N MET A 189 -1.12 16.84 13.91
CA MET A 189 0.34 16.93 14.01
C MET A 189 0.84 16.59 15.41
N GLU A 190 0.16 17.07 16.45
CA GLU A 190 0.45 16.71 17.85
C GLU A 190 0.35 15.20 18.07
N ALA A 191 -0.70 14.57 17.57
CA ALA A 191 -0.87 13.12 17.67
C ALA A 191 0.26 12.34 16.99
N PHE A 192 0.77 12.79 15.84
CA PHE A 192 1.93 12.19 15.20
C PHE A 192 3.22 12.37 16.03
N LEU A 193 3.46 13.55 16.57
CA LEU A 193 4.63 13.80 17.41
C LEU A 193 4.61 12.99 18.71
N GLU A 194 3.48 12.93 19.40
CA GLU A 194 3.32 12.19 20.65
C GLU A 194 3.45 10.67 20.46
N SER A 195 2.93 10.14 19.39
CA SER A 195 2.98 8.71 19.09
C SER A 195 4.31 8.24 18.51
N GLY A 196 5.14 9.14 18.00
CA GLY A 196 6.35 8.82 17.25
C GLY A 196 6.11 8.27 15.85
N ASN A 197 4.86 8.24 15.38
CA ASN A 197 4.54 7.86 14.01
C ASN A 197 4.95 8.97 13.03
N ARG A 198 5.35 8.53 11.83
CA ARG A 198 5.73 9.45 10.76
C ARG A 198 4.58 9.65 9.76
N PRO A 199 4.34 10.88 9.27
CA PRO A 199 3.27 11.15 8.30
C PRO A 199 3.39 10.33 7.02
N GLU A 200 4.59 10.10 6.51
CA GLU A 200 4.84 9.31 5.30
C GLU A 200 4.42 7.84 5.41
N TRP A 201 4.20 7.32 6.62
CA TRP A 201 3.69 5.95 6.83
C TRP A 201 2.21 5.78 6.46
N MET A 202 1.50 6.86 6.21
CA MET A 202 0.16 6.79 5.60
C MET A 202 0.20 6.35 4.14
N VAL A 203 1.38 6.30 3.55
CA VAL A 203 1.66 5.73 2.23
C VAL A 203 2.45 4.44 2.41
N LEU A 204 1.94 3.35 1.88
CA LEU A 204 2.50 2.01 2.05
C LEU A 204 3.57 1.73 0.99
N THR A 205 4.72 1.24 1.43
CA THR A 205 5.77 0.68 0.58
C THR A 205 5.81 -0.84 0.66
N VAL A 206 5.32 -1.39 1.77
CA VAL A 206 5.17 -2.83 2.03
C VAL A 206 3.74 -3.08 2.49
N LEU A 207 3.07 -4.04 1.86
CA LEU A 207 1.71 -4.42 2.18
C LEU A 207 1.71 -5.67 3.06
N PRO A 208 1.07 -5.67 4.24
CA PRO A 208 0.95 -6.87 5.06
C PRO A 208 -0.02 -7.88 4.43
N VAL A 209 0.31 -9.16 4.58
CA VAL A 209 -0.55 -10.28 4.15
C VAL A 209 -1.07 -11.01 5.37
N LEU A 210 -2.38 -11.08 5.49
CA LEU A 210 -3.09 -11.74 6.59
C LEU A 210 -2.70 -13.22 6.67
N PRO A 211 -2.59 -13.81 7.88
CA PRO A 211 -2.34 -15.24 8.03
C PRO A 211 -3.33 -16.11 7.26
N PRO A 212 -2.89 -17.20 6.63
CA PRO A 212 -3.73 -18.00 5.74
C PRO A 212 -4.95 -18.63 6.39
N ASP A 213 -4.88 -19.01 7.67
CA ASP A 213 -6.02 -19.59 8.37
C ASP A 213 -7.14 -18.58 8.70
N LEU A 214 -6.85 -17.29 8.58
CA LEU A 214 -7.85 -16.22 8.69
C LEU A 214 -8.54 -15.90 7.36
N ARG A 215 -8.07 -16.48 6.25
CA ARG A 215 -8.64 -16.41 4.89
C ARG A 215 -8.62 -17.78 4.22
N PRO A 216 -9.29 -18.77 4.81
CA PRO A 216 -9.07 -20.17 4.46
C PRO A 216 -9.54 -20.52 3.04
N LEU A 217 -8.90 -21.53 2.49
CA LEU A 217 -9.29 -22.24 1.28
C LEU A 217 -9.85 -23.61 1.70
N VAL A 218 -11.15 -23.80 1.57
CA VAL A 218 -11.86 -24.99 2.08
C VAL A 218 -12.24 -25.89 0.92
N PRO A 219 -11.87 -27.18 0.92
CA PRO A 219 -12.31 -28.11 -0.09
C PRO A 219 -13.81 -28.40 0.05
N LEU A 220 -14.50 -28.39 -1.08
CA LEU A 220 -15.90 -28.77 -1.21
C LEU A 220 -16.00 -30.13 -1.91
N ASP A 221 -17.18 -30.76 -1.81
CA ASP A 221 -17.47 -31.99 -2.55
C ASP A 221 -17.36 -31.74 -4.07
N GLY A 222 -16.84 -32.74 -4.81
CA GLY A 222 -16.66 -32.65 -6.25
C GLY A 222 -15.37 -31.94 -6.72
N GLY A 223 -14.34 -31.84 -5.85
CA GLY A 223 -13.03 -31.27 -6.21
C GLY A 223 -13.00 -29.75 -6.34
N ARG A 224 -14.05 -29.05 -5.86
CA ARG A 224 -14.12 -27.60 -5.81
C ARG A 224 -13.60 -27.07 -4.49
N PHE A 225 -13.15 -25.81 -4.50
CA PHE A 225 -12.74 -25.10 -3.29
C PHE A 225 -13.61 -23.86 -3.08
N ALA A 226 -14.03 -23.65 -1.84
CA ALA A 226 -14.54 -22.37 -1.39
C ALA A 226 -13.37 -21.57 -0.81
N THR A 227 -13.26 -20.33 -1.20
CA THR A 227 -12.21 -19.44 -0.72
C THR A 227 -12.79 -18.14 -0.19
N SER A 228 -12.08 -17.51 0.71
CA SER A 228 -12.38 -16.13 1.11
C SER A 228 -12.12 -15.18 -0.07
N ASP A 229 -12.99 -14.18 -0.22
CA ASP A 229 -12.82 -13.12 -1.23
C ASP A 229 -11.49 -12.37 -1.11
N LEU A 230 -10.92 -12.33 0.11
CA LEU A 230 -9.60 -11.75 0.36
C LEU A 230 -8.49 -12.40 -0.49
N ASN A 231 -8.56 -13.70 -0.72
CA ASN A 231 -7.56 -14.38 -1.55
C ASN A 231 -7.57 -13.87 -2.99
N ASP A 232 -8.74 -13.60 -3.54
CA ASP A 232 -8.88 -13.02 -4.88
C ASP A 232 -8.34 -11.59 -4.94
N LEU A 233 -8.63 -10.79 -3.93
CA LEU A 233 -8.13 -9.41 -3.83
C LEU A 233 -6.60 -9.37 -3.68
N TYR A 234 -6.01 -10.26 -2.87
CA TYR A 234 -4.56 -10.41 -2.77
C TYR A 234 -3.94 -10.86 -4.10
N ARG A 235 -4.55 -11.79 -4.80
CA ARG A 235 -4.07 -12.25 -6.11
C ARG A 235 -4.04 -11.11 -7.12
N ARG A 236 -5.05 -10.25 -7.14
CA ARG A 236 -5.08 -9.06 -8.01
C ARG A 236 -3.93 -8.12 -7.70
N VAL A 237 -3.69 -7.84 -6.41
CA VAL A 237 -2.57 -7.01 -5.99
C VAL A 237 -1.23 -7.60 -6.44
N ILE A 238 -0.99 -8.87 -6.17
CA ILE A 238 0.27 -9.55 -6.53
C ILE A 238 0.49 -9.55 -8.04
N ASN A 239 -0.53 -9.85 -8.83
CA ASN A 239 -0.45 -9.83 -10.29
C ASN A 239 -0.11 -8.43 -10.83
N ARG A 240 -0.77 -7.38 -10.33
CA ARG A 240 -0.49 -6.00 -10.71
C ARG A 240 0.91 -5.58 -10.29
N ASN A 241 1.32 -5.94 -9.07
CA ASN A 241 2.64 -5.63 -8.56
C ASN A 241 3.75 -6.30 -9.39
N ASN A 242 3.61 -7.58 -9.69
CA ASN A 242 4.58 -8.33 -10.51
C ASN A 242 4.66 -7.79 -11.94
N ARG A 243 3.52 -7.42 -12.53
CA ARG A 243 3.48 -6.80 -13.84
C ARG A 243 4.19 -5.44 -13.85
N LEU A 244 3.96 -4.62 -12.82
CA LEU A 244 4.64 -3.34 -12.68
C LEU A 244 6.15 -3.52 -12.53
N LYS A 245 6.62 -4.45 -11.69
CA LYS A 245 8.04 -4.79 -11.57
C LYS A 245 8.67 -5.10 -12.92
N ARG A 246 8.00 -5.95 -13.71
CA ARG A 246 8.48 -6.33 -15.04
C ARG A 246 8.51 -5.13 -16.01
N LEU A 247 7.50 -4.27 -15.99
CA LEU A 247 7.47 -3.07 -16.82
C LEU A 247 8.61 -2.11 -16.48
N LEU A 248 8.92 -1.95 -15.20
CA LEU A 248 10.05 -1.13 -14.74
C LEU A 248 11.40 -1.72 -15.16
N GLU A 249 11.58 -3.04 -15.04
CA GLU A 249 12.79 -3.73 -15.49
C GLU A 249 13.03 -3.61 -16.99
N LEU A 250 11.97 -3.59 -17.79
CA LEU A 250 12.02 -3.47 -19.24
C LEU A 250 12.09 -2.03 -19.74
N ASN A 251 12.14 -1.04 -18.83
CA ASN A 251 12.07 0.38 -19.17
C ASN A 251 10.89 0.71 -20.11
N ALA A 252 9.72 0.20 -19.82
CA ALA A 252 8.51 0.42 -20.60
C ALA A 252 8.16 1.93 -20.70
N PRO A 253 7.41 2.34 -21.75
CA PRO A 253 6.96 3.72 -21.89
C PRO A 253 6.22 4.22 -20.64
N ASP A 254 6.44 5.48 -20.31
CA ASP A 254 5.94 6.12 -19.07
C ASP A 254 4.42 6.02 -18.94
N ILE A 255 3.69 6.16 -20.04
CA ILE A 255 2.22 6.06 -20.04
C ILE A 255 1.73 4.67 -19.60
N ILE A 256 2.43 3.61 -19.98
CA ILE A 256 2.11 2.23 -19.59
C ILE A 256 2.42 2.01 -18.12
N VAL A 257 3.57 2.50 -17.67
CA VAL A 257 3.99 2.42 -16.26
C VAL A 257 3.02 3.16 -15.35
N ARG A 258 2.64 4.37 -15.69
CA ARG A 258 1.64 5.18 -14.96
C ARG A 258 0.29 4.47 -14.84
N ASN A 259 -0.17 3.88 -15.93
CA ASN A 259 -1.42 3.14 -15.94
C ASN A 259 -1.37 1.92 -15.01
N GLU A 260 -0.27 1.17 -15.01
CA GLU A 260 -0.10 0.01 -14.13
C GLU A 260 0.04 0.44 -12.65
N LYS A 261 0.74 1.53 -12.36
CA LYS A 261 0.80 2.12 -11.01
C LYS A 261 -0.59 2.51 -10.49
N ARG A 262 -1.41 3.12 -11.34
CA ARG A 262 -2.80 3.46 -11.01
C ARG A 262 -3.62 2.20 -10.72
N MET A 263 -3.49 1.17 -11.54
CA MET A 263 -4.19 -0.10 -11.33
C MET A 263 -3.75 -0.80 -10.04
N LEU A 264 -2.47 -0.71 -9.68
CA LEU A 264 -1.97 -1.21 -8.40
C LEU A 264 -2.59 -0.46 -7.22
N GLN A 265 -2.65 0.87 -7.30
CA GLN A 265 -3.33 1.69 -6.30
C GLN A 265 -4.79 1.27 -6.12
N GLU A 266 -5.53 1.09 -7.22
CA GLU A 266 -6.93 0.65 -7.20
C GLU A 266 -7.10 -0.77 -6.63
N ALA A 267 -6.18 -1.68 -6.94
CA ALA A 267 -6.21 -3.04 -6.40
C ALA A 267 -6.00 -3.08 -4.88
N VAL A 268 -5.09 -2.27 -4.37
CA VAL A 268 -4.86 -2.13 -2.92
C VAL A 268 -6.02 -1.43 -2.24
N ASP A 269 -6.62 -0.42 -2.86
CA ASP A 269 -7.82 0.24 -2.35
C ASP A 269 -8.97 -0.76 -2.17
N ALA A 270 -9.19 -1.62 -3.16
CA ALA A 270 -10.21 -2.67 -3.07
C ALA A 270 -9.91 -3.72 -1.98
N LEU A 271 -8.64 -4.06 -1.78
CA LEU A 271 -8.23 -4.98 -0.72
C LEU A 271 -8.49 -4.39 0.67
N MET A 272 -8.17 -3.12 0.88
CA MET A 272 -8.28 -2.45 2.19
C MET A 272 -9.73 -2.07 2.55
N ASP A 273 -10.50 -1.59 1.58
CA ASP A 273 -11.89 -1.16 1.79
C ASP A 273 -12.65 -1.17 0.46
N ASN A 274 -13.10 -2.36 0.06
CA ASN A 274 -13.79 -2.54 -1.21
C ASN A 274 -15.08 -1.72 -1.27
N GLY A 275 -15.21 -0.91 -2.31
CA GLY A 275 -16.36 -0.01 -2.53
C GLY A 275 -16.20 1.39 -1.93
N ARG A 276 -15.13 1.68 -1.21
CA ARG A 276 -14.84 3.02 -0.69
C ARG A 276 -14.56 4.03 -1.80
N ARG A 277 -13.90 3.58 -2.86
CA ARG A 277 -13.63 4.36 -4.06
C ARG A 277 -14.34 3.75 -5.27
N GLY A 278 -15.47 4.36 -5.66
CA GLY A 278 -16.24 3.93 -6.82
C GLY A 278 -17.02 2.63 -6.58
N ARG A 279 -17.29 1.90 -7.66
CA ARG A 279 -18.01 0.62 -7.57
C ARG A 279 -17.16 -0.46 -6.96
N ALA A 280 -17.74 -1.23 -6.03
CA ALA A 280 -17.09 -2.38 -5.44
C ALA A 280 -16.76 -3.45 -6.51
N ILE A 281 -15.62 -4.11 -6.36
CA ILE A 281 -15.29 -5.31 -7.14
C ILE A 281 -16.20 -6.43 -6.64
N THR A 282 -16.95 -7.03 -7.54
CA THR A 282 -17.88 -8.12 -7.22
C THR A 282 -17.41 -9.43 -7.84
N GLY A 283 -17.77 -10.56 -7.21
CA GLY A 283 -17.56 -11.89 -7.74
C GLY A 283 -18.50 -12.22 -8.90
N THR A 284 -18.45 -13.46 -9.38
CA THR A 284 -19.17 -13.97 -10.57
C THR A 284 -20.70 -13.79 -10.46
N ASN A 285 -21.23 -13.77 -9.25
CA ASN A 285 -22.68 -13.63 -8.97
C ASN A 285 -23.08 -12.23 -8.49
N LYS A 286 -22.28 -11.20 -8.77
CA LYS A 286 -22.49 -9.81 -8.33
C LYS A 286 -22.64 -9.65 -6.80
N ARG A 287 -22.04 -10.55 -6.02
CA ARG A 287 -21.97 -10.51 -4.56
C ARG A 287 -20.58 -10.15 -4.07
#